data_0004784fe565b08678c2869566ae7e74
#
_entry.id   0004784fe565b08678c2869566ae7e74
#
_cell.length_a   1.000
_cell.length_b   1.000
_cell.length_c   1.000
_cell.angle_alpha   90.00
_cell.angle_beta   90.00
_cell.angle_gamma   90.00
#
_symmetry.space_group_name_H-M   'P 1'
#
loop_
_entity.id
_entity.type
_entity.pdbx_description
1 polymer ?
#
loop_
_entity_poly.entity_id
_entity_poly.type
_entity_poly.pdbx_seq_one_letter_code
_entity_poly.pdbx_strand_id
1 'polypeptide(L)'
;MTNVTRRGLLLASALLAFTMPAFAQQKDTSLFKIVSVKDEVVIGLSADELSALGGNDAGAVARALAAKGTLTVWQYAVRKAANGDLEQAPRARIGLIAHDSLRVEPYASPLKVLPIDDSQK
;
A
#
# COMPACT_ATOMS: atom_id res chain seq x y z
N MET A 1 -1.26 -52.60 -10.43
CA MET A 1 -1.14 -52.26 -10.12
C MET A 1 -0.99 -51.38 -9.83
N THR A 2 -1.16 -51.74 -9.96
CA THR A 2 -0.94 -51.11 -9.61
C THR A 2 -1.00 -50.03 -9.42
N ASN A 3 -1.16 -50.22 -9.54
CA ASN A 3 -1.06 -49.37 -9.32
C ASN A 3 -1.16 -48.44 -8.92
N VAL A 4 -1.32 -48.55 -8.75
CA VAL A 4 -1.40 -47.86 -8.13
C VAL A 4 -1.12 -46.95 -7.78
N THR A 5 -0.93 -47.13 -7.91
CA THR A 5 -0.64 -46.44 -7.29
C THR A 5 -0.47 -45.37 -7.32
N ARG A 6 -0.48 -45.55 -7.75
CA ARG A 6 -0.23 -44.66 -7.46
C ARG A 6 -0.70 -43.60 -7.34
N ARG A 7 -1.04 -43.74 -7.31
CA ARG A 7 -1.59 -42.91 -6.84
C ARG A 7 -1.45 -42.07 -6.32
N GLY A 8 -1.36 -42.06 -6.16
CA GLY A 8 -1.25 -41.40 -5.47
C GLY A 8 -0.75 -40.44 -5.34
N LEU A 9 -0.33 -40.61 -5.58
CA LEU A 9 0.13 -39.59 -5.19
C LEU A 9 -0.23 -38.43 -5.32
N LEU A 10 -0.66 -38.60 -5.74
CA LEU A 10 -0.95 -37.60 -5.73
C LEU A 10 -1.22 -36.74 -5.28
N LEU A 11 -1.27 -36.85 -5.05
CA LEU A 11 -1.52 -36.17 -4.40
C LEU A 11 -1.25 -35.29 -4.07
N ALA A 12 -1.11 -35.25 -4.12
CA ALA A 12 -0.89 -34.68 -3.52
C ALA A 12 -0.62 -33.61 -3.55
N SER A 13 -0.34 -33.74 -3.72
CA SER A 13 0.05 -32.85 -3.53
C SER A 13 -0.30 -31.72 -3.72
N ALA A 14 -0.49 -31.58 -4.14
CA ALA A 14 -0.77 -30.53 -4.39
C ALA A 14 -1.28 -29.66 -3.51
N LEU A 15 -1.35 -29.76 -3.12
CA LEU A 15 -1.82 -29.15 -2.41
C LEU A 15 -1.54 -28.14 -1.82
N LEU A 16 -1.15 -28.10 -1.59
CA LEU A 16 -0.84 -27.43 -0.75
C LEU A 16 -0.46 -26.18 -0.94
N ALA A 17 0.26 -25.94 -1.57
CA ALA A 17 0.83 -24.70 -1.79
C ALA A 17 -0.09 -23.59 -1.98
N PHE A 18 -1.18 -23.89 -2.23
CA PHE A 18 -2.07 -22.98 -2.61
C PHE A 18 -2.56 -22.05 -1.61
N THR A 19 -2.44 -22.37 -0.49
CA THR A 19 -3.05 -21.51 0.47
C THR A 19 -2.24 -20.32 0.80
N MET A 20 -0.96 -20.43 0.73
CA MET A 20 -0.12 -19.34 1.15
C MET A 20 -0.27 -18.10 0.35
N PRO A 21 -0.45 -18.17 -0.92
CA PRO A 21 -0.59 -16.95 -1.69
C PRO A 21 -1.69 -16.04 -1.25
N ALA A 22 -2.66 -16.58 -0.57
CA ALA A 22 -3.76 -15.74 -0.15
C ALA A 22 -3.30 -14.62 0.75
N PHE A 23 -2.28 -14.84 1.55
CA PHE A 23 -1.80 -13.78 2.39
C PHE A 23 -1.11 -12.71 1.61
N ALA A 24 -0.40 -13.10 0.59
CA ALA A 24 0.32 -12.14 -0.20
C ALA A 24 -0.62 -11.21 -0.94
N GLN A 25 -1.86 -11.59 -1.01
CA GLN A 25 -2.80 -10.76 -1.71
C GLN A 25 -3.47 -9.73 -0.89
N GLN A 26 -3.17 -9.71 0.39
CA GLN A 26 -3.70 -8.64 1.19
C GLN A 26 -3.15 -7.34 0.67
N LYS A 27 -3.98 -6.35 0.70
CA LYS A 27 -3.61 -5.08 0.14
C LYS A 27 -2.60 -4.42 1.01
N ASP A 28 -1.46 -4.21 0.44
CA ASP A 28 -0.44 -3.46 1.13
C ASP A 28 -0.62 -2.01 0.80
N THR A 29 -0.43 -1.18 1.77
CA THR A 29 -0.44 0.25 1.60
C THR A 29 0.98 0.75 1.65
N SER A 30 1.39 1.46 0.62
CA SER A 30 2.72 2.07 0.58
C SER A 30 2.63 3.48 1.06
N LEU A 31 3.60 3.89 1.85
CA LEU A 31 3.65 5.23 2.38
C LEU A 31 4.68 6.05 1.62
N PHE A 32 4.35 7.30 1.43
CA PHE A 32 5.25 8.26 0.80
C PHE A 32 5.23 9.54 1.59
N LYS A 33 6.34 10.25 1.57
CA LYS A 33 6.43 11.54 2.23
C LYS A 33 6.40 12.61 1.16
N ILE A 34 5.47 13.53 1.30
CA ILE A 34 5.35 14.67 0.41
C ILE A 34 6.02 15.85 1.11
N VAL A 35 7.09 16.33 0.53
CA VAL A 35 7.92 17.37 1.14
C VAL A 35 7.79 18.65 0.36
N SER A 36 7.47 19.72 1.04
CA SER A 36 7.47 21.06 0.45
C SER A 36 8.37 21.96 1.29
N VAL A 37 8.50 23.21 0.87
CA VAL A 37 9.34 24.15 1.62
C VAL A 37 8.78 24.44 3.00
N LYS A 38 7.51 24.21 3.20
CA LYS A 38 6.87 24.56 4.47
C LYS A 38 6.64 23.37 5.38
N ASP A 39 6.37 22.20 4.82
CA ASP A 39 6.00 21.09 5.67
C ASP A 39 6.20 19.76 4.96
N GLU A 40 5.91 18.71 5.70
CA GLU A 40 5.95 17.34 5.20
C GLU A 40 4.66 16.66 5.57
N VAL A 41 4.15 15.85 4.66
CA VAL A 41 2.93 15.09 4.89
C VAL A 41 3.17 13.67 4.46
N VAL A 42 2.72 12.72 5.27
CA VAL A 42 2.79 11.31 4.92
C VAL A 42 1.47 10.91 4.31
N ILE A 43 1.54 10.26 3.17
CA ILE A 43 0.35 9.77 2.48
C ILE A 43 0.47 8.27 2.28
N GLY A 44 -0.66 7.62 2.09
CA GLY A 44 -0.70 6.19 1.80
C GLY A 44 -1.45 5.94 0.53
N LEU A 45 -0.95 5.00 -0.25
CA LEU A 45 -1.59 4.57 -1.48
C LEU A 45 -1.65 3.05 -1.48
N SER A 46 -2.80 2.52 -1.83
CA SER A 46 -2.93 1.08 -1.98
C SER A 46 -2.25 0.62 -3.25
N ALA A 47 -2.04 -0.69 -3.36
CA ALA A 47 -1.44 -1.25 -4.57
C ALA A 47 -2.27 -0.91 -5.79
N ASP A 48 -3.59 -0.95 -5.65
CA ASP A 48 -4.47 -0.61 -6.77
C ASP A 48 -4.34 0.85 -7.18
N GLU A 49 -4.26 1.73 -6.20
CA GLU A 49 -4.09 3.15 -6.48
C GLU A 49 -2.77 3.42 -7.18
N LEU A 50 -1.70 2.78 -6.74
CA LEU A 50 -0.40 2.93 -7.37
C LEU A 50 -0.41 2.42 -8.80
N SER A 51 -1.04 1.29 -9.03
CA SER A 51 -1.14 0.75 -10.39
C SER A 51 -1.86 1.73 -11.30
N ALA A 52 -2.89 2.36 -10.80
CA ALA A 52 -3.63 3.34 -11.59
C ALA A 52 -2.78 4.56 -11.92
N LEU A 53 -1.75 4.84 -11.14
CA LEU A 53 -0.84 5.94 -11.43
C LEU A 53 0.31 5.55 -12.37
N GLY A 54 0.39 4.27 -12.73
CA GLY A 54 1.39 3.85 -13.69
C GLY A 54 2.68 3.31 -13.12
N GLY A 55 2.69 2.96 -11.84
CA GLY A 55 3.88 2.38 -11.23
C GLY A 55 3.65 2.11 -9.77
N ASN A 56 4.74 1.82 -9.05
CA ASN A 56 4.62 1.45 -7.64
C ASN A 56 5.66 2.13 -6.77
N ASP A 57 6.21 3.23 -7.22
CA ASP A 57 7.25 3.92 -6.46
C ASP A 57 6.98 5.41 -6.40
N ALA A 58 7.83 6.12 -5.68
CA ALA A 58 7.69 7.56 -5.50
C ALA A 58 7.76 8.31 -6.81
N GLY A 59 8.55 7.82 -7.75
CA GLY A 59 8.64 8.43 -9.07
C GLY A 59 7.31 8.39 -9.80
N ALA A 60 6.57 7.27 -9.69
CA ALA A 60 5.27 7.16 -10.32
C ALA A 60 4.29 8.16 -9.74
N VAL A 61 4.32 8.33 -8.42
CA VAL A 61 3.45 9.31 -7.76
C VAL A 61 3.80 10.72 -8.23
N ALA A 62 5.09 11.04 -8.29
CA ALA A 62 5.52 12.37 -8.72
C ALA A 62 5.12 12.65 -10.15
N ARG A 63 5.27 11.67 -11.03
CA ARG A 63 4.90 11.84 -12.43
C ARG A 63 3.40 12.04 -12.59
N ALA A 64 2.62 11.26 -11.87
CA ALA A 64 1.17 11.37 -11.92
C ALA A 64 0.72 12.74 -11.43
N LEU A 65 1.31 13.20 -10.34
CA LEU A 65 0.97 14.50 -9.79
C LEU A 65 1.32 15.61 -10.78
N ALA A 66 2.49 15.54 -11.40
CA ALA A 66 2.89 16.53 -12.38
C ALA A 66 1.96 16.52 -13.61
N ALA A 67 1.57 15.33 -14.04
CA ALA A 67 0.73 15.22 -15.23
C ALA A 67 -0.69 15.69 -14.97
N LYS A 68 -1.24 15.41 -13.80
CA LYS A 68 -2.62 15.75 -13.48
C LYS A 68 -2.78 17.10 -12.80
N GLY A 69 -1.72 17.61 -12.22
CA GLY A 69 -1.75 18.86 -11.48
C GLY A 69 -2.23 18.70 -10.06
N THR A 70 -3.07 17.73 -9.79
CA THR A 70 -3.58 17.46 -8.44
C THR A 70 -3.79 15.96 -8.27
N LEU A 71 -3.71 15.51 -7.01
CA LEU A 71 -4.10 14.15 -6.64
C LEU A 71 -4.82 14.20 -5.32
N THR A 72 -5.88 13.41 -5.20
CA THR A 72 -6.58 13.25 -3.93
C THR A 72 -6.15 11.93 -3.33
N VAL A 73 -5.62 11.98 -2.12
CA VAL A 73 -5.02 10.81 -1.47
C VAL A 73 -5.37 10.82 0.01
N TRP A 74 -5.09 9.70 0.67
CA TRP A 74 -5.25 9.62 2.12
C TRP A 74 -3.99 10.07 2.81
N GLN A 75 -4.12 11.02 3.70
CA GLN A 75 -3.06 11.39 4.62
C GLN A 75 -3.00 10.35 5.72
N TYR A 76 -1.80 9.89 6.04
CA TYR A 76 -1.57 8.96 7.12
C TYR A 76 -0.98 9.67 8.32
N ALA A 77 -1.30 9.17 9.50
CA ALA A 77 -0.77 9.71 10.74
C ALA A 77 -0.64 8.60 11.74
N VAL A 78 0.24 8.80 12.71
CA VAL A 78 0.42 7.87 13.81
C VAL A 78 -0.75 8.02 14.78
N ARG A 79 -1.28 6.89 15.20
CA ARG A 79 -2.30 6.88 16.24
C ARG A 79 -2.06 5.69 17.15
N LYS A 80 -2.73 5.68 18.29
CA LYS A 80 -2.64 4.57 19.24
C LYS A 80 -3.76 3.58 18.95
N ALA A 81 -3.41 2.32 18.78
CA ALA A 81 -4.38 1.26 18.59
C ALA A 81 -5.06 0.93 19.91
N ALA A 82 -6.12 0.13 19.84
CA ALA A 82 -6.86 -0.25 21.03
C ALA A 82 -5.99 -0.97 22.05
N ASN A 83 -4.99 -1.72 21.59
CA ASN A 83 -4.09 -2.44 22.49
C ASN A 83 -2.94 -1.60 23.01
N GLY A 84 -2.89 -0.32 22.65
CA GLY A 84 -1.85 0.59 23.12
C GLY A 84 -0.68 0.76 22.19
N ASP A 85 -0.55 -0.06 21.17
CA ASP A 85 0.54 0.06 20.21
C ASP A 85 0.31 1.25 19.28
N LEU A 86 1.41 1.81 18.79
CA LEU A 86 1.31 2.86 17.79
C LEU A 86 1.21 2.25 16.41
N GLU A 87 0.46 2.92 15.55
CA GLU A 87 0.27 2.45 14.18
C GLU A 87 0.09 3.64 13.25
N GLN A 88 0.36 3.42 11.97
CA GLN A 88 0.08 4.40 10.92
C GLN A 88 -1.30 4.12 10.38
N ALA A 89 -2.15 5.13 10.33
CA ALA A 89 -3.53 4.93 9.92
C ALA A 89 -3.99 6.08 9.02
N PRO A 90 -4.93 5.78 8.11
CA PRO A 90 -5.51 6.85 7.30
C PRO A 90 -6.24 7.83 8.20
N ARG A 91 -5.99 9.10 7.98
CA ARG A 91 -6.55 10.14 8.81
C ARG A 91 -7.58 10.98 8.08
N ALA A 92 -7.25 11.43 6.88
CA ALA A 92 -8.13 12.31 6.13
C ALA A 92 -7.77 12.26 4.66
N ARG A 93 -8.75 12.52 3.80
CA ARG A 93 -8.46 12.68 2.39
C ARG A 93 -7.99 14.10 2.16
N ILE A 94 -6.91 14.23 1.42
CA ILE A 94 -6.32 15.53 1.14
C ILE A 94 -6.05 15.66 -0.34
N GLY A 95 -5.97 16.89 -0.80
CA GLY A 95 -5.59 17.17 -2.18
C GLY A 95 -4.15 17.64 -2.23
N LEU A 96 -3.36 17.00 -3.08
CA LEU A 96 -2.00 17.44 -3.36
C LEU A 96 -2.05 18.28 -4.61
N ILE A 97 -1.31 19.39 -4.60
CA ILE A 97 -1.24 20.28 -5.74
C ILE A 97 0.20 20.35 -6.19
N ALA A 98 0.42 20.10 -7.47
CA ALA A 98 1.77 20.08 -8.02
C ALA A 98 2.37 21.49 -8.00
N HIS A 99 3.63 21.57 -7.61
CA HIS A 99 4.41 22.79 -7.75
C HIS A 99 5.89 22.43 -7.73
N ASP A 100 6.72 23.40 -8.10
CA ASP A 100 8.13 23.13 -8.38
C ASP A 100 8.91 22.64 -7.18
N SER A 101 8.56 23.07 -6.00
CA SER A 101 9.34 22.73 -4.81
C SER A 101 8.88 21.46 -4.13
N LEU A 102 7.87 20.79 -4.68
CA LEU A 102 7.32 19.62 -4.04
C LEU A 102 8.10 18.37 -4.45
N ARG A 103 8.42 17.54 -3.47
CA ARG A 103 9.10 16.27 -3.71
C ARG A 103 8.27 15.14 -3.13
N VAL A 104 8.34 13.99 -3.78
CA VAL A 104 7.75 12.75 -3.29
C VAL A 104 8.89 11.80 -2.96
N GLU A 105 8.91 11.33 -1.73
CA GLU A 105 9.95 10.43 -1.26
C GLU A 105 9.31 9.15 -0.73
N PRO A 106 9.97 8.01 -0.89
CA PRO A 106 9.48 6.80 -0.24
C PRO A 106 9.60 6.96 1.26
N TYR A 107 8.67 6.39 1.99
CA TYR A 107 8.68 6.49 3.43
C TYR A 107 8.44 5.11 4.03
N ALA A 108 9.38 4.63 4.82
CA ALA A 108 9.27 3.36 5.51
C ALA A 108 9.04 3.64 6.98
N SER A 109 7.95 3.11 7.50
CA SER A 109 7.63 3.28 8.91
C SER A 109 7.88 1.96 9.62
N PRO A 110 8.47 1.98 10.82
CA PRO A 110 8.59 0.76 11.60
C PRO A 110 7.28 0.33 12.23
N LEU A 111 6.26 1.17 12.14
CA LEU A 111 4.97 0.88 12.75
C LEU A 111 4.10 0.09 11.78
N LYS A 112 3.13 -0.62 12.33
CA LYS A 112 2.12 -1.26 11.51
C LYS A 112 1.39 -0.21 10.69
N VAL A 113 1.17 -0.51 9.41
CA VAL A 113 0.48 0.40 8.50
C VAL A 113 -0.88 -0.19 8.20
N LEU A 114 -1.93 0.52 8.56
CA LEU A 114 -3.29 0.04 8.31
C LEU A 114 -3.68 0.31 6.86
N PRO A 115 -4.41 -0.61 6.25
CA PRO A 115 -4.83 -0.41 4.87
C PRO A 115 -5.93 0.63 4.77
N ILE A 116 -6.06 1.20 3.59
CA ILE A 116 -7.18 2.05 3.25
C ILE A 116 -8.37 1.15 2.94
N ASP A 117 -9.50 1.39 3.57
CA ASP A 117 -10.68 0.63 3.27
C ASP A 117 -11.89 1.55 3.14
N ASP A 118 -13.01 0.97 2.78
CA ASP A 118 -14.19 1.77 2.49
C ASP A 118 -14.74 2.48 3.71
N SER A 119 -14.48 1.95 4.87
CA SER A 119 -14.99 2.57 6.09
C SER A 119 -14.29 3.90 6.40
N GLN A 120 -13.17 4.16 5.74
CA GLN A 120 -12.45 5.40 5.95
C GLN A 120 -12.97 6.54 5.09
N LYS A 121 -13.86 6.27 4.19
CA LYS A 121 -14.33 7.29 3.24
C LYS A 121 -15.53 8.07 3.76
#